data_bc999ee66b06062367419aa1f092e8e1
#
_entry.id   bc999ee66b06062367419aa1f092e8e1
#
_cell.length_a   1.000
_cell.length_b   1.000
_cell.length_c   1.000
_cell.angle_alpha   90.00
_cell.angle_beta   90.00
_cell.angle_gamma   90.00
#
_symmetry.space_group_name_H-M   'P 1'
#
loop_
_entity.id
_entity.type
_entity.pdbx_description
1 polymer ?
#
loop_
_entity_poly.entity_id
_entity_poly.type
_entity_poly.pdbx_seq_one_letter_code
_entity_poly.pdbx_strand_id
1 'polypeptide(L)'
;MGFDGKEPTKNQVVSLAQYAEALGYDSLSVNDHLVFHTSWLDALSTLSAVAASTTRILVGTSILNIVVRNPVICSKALAAIDIISSGRLFAGVGPGSNRGDYDACGIDFSERWPRFSEALEILVTLLTNDNDNSSSKPFNFNGKYYTLKNILLTPKPVQKPHPPIYVGSWGSDLALKRLAKYSNGWMASAYNITPAKFKEKWNFLLAYRKSLGKEEEEEPFDNSVMTMFGYIDDDKDKVRKVVKEILSPVLGRPAEDLEQMLLFGSLDGCLSKIRNLMDAGVKRIHFWPVLDYEHQICVFKNGISADL
;
A
#
# COMPACT_ATOMS: atom_id res chain seq x y z
N MET A 1 9.44 -5.14 -10.80
CA MET A 1 9.61 -6.21 -9.81
C MET A 1 9.49 -7.53 -10.50
N GLY A 2 10.59 -8.28 -10.58
CA GLY A 2 10.55 -9.49 -11.36
C GLY A 2 10.32 -10.72 -10.50
N PHE A 3 9.09 -11.19 -10.36
CA PHE A 3 8.86 -12.57 -9.95
C PHE A 3 9.39 -13.57 -11.00
N ASP A 4 9.66 -13.10 -12.21
CA ASP A 4 10.26 -13.87 -13.31
C ASP A 4 11.80 -13.96 -13.26
N GLY A 5 12.41 -13.45 -12.20
CA GLY A 5 13.87 -13.43 -12.01
C GLY A 5 14.64 -12.44 -12.89
N LYS A 6 13.92 -11.58 -13.63
CA LYS A 6 14.56 -10.53 -14.45
C LYS A 6 14.75 -9.26 -13.67
N GLU A 7 15.86 -8.58 -13.93
CA GLU A 7 16.12 -7.25 -13.39
C GLU A 7 15.16 -6.23 -14.00
N PRO A 8 14.44 -5.43 -13.19
CA PRO A 8 13.55 -4.39 -13.69
C PRO A 8 14.38 -3.26 -14.34
N THR A 9 13.95 -2.80 -15.50
CA THR A 9 14.59 -1.69 -16.21
C THR A 9 13.79 -0.39 -16.04
N LYS A 10 14.46 0.76 -16.22
CA LYS A 10 13.81 2.08 -16.24
C LYS A 10 12.61 2.11 -17.20
N ASN A 11 12.82 1.60 -18.42
CA ASN A 11 11.78 1.64 -19.44
C ASN A 11 10.56 0.81 -19.03
N GLN A 12 10.75 -0.38 -18.46
CA GLN A 12 9.64 -1.21 -17.98
C GLN A 12 8.83 -0.51 -16.88
N VAL A 13 9.49 0.11 -15.90
CA VAL A 13 8.79 0.81 -14.81
C VAL A 13 7.95 1.99 -15.34
N VAL A 14 8.56 2.83 -16.17
CA VAL A 14 7.90 4.04 -16.71
C VAL A 14 6.82 3.65 -17.71
N SER A 15 7.12 2.74 -18.66
CA SER A 15 6.14 2.30 -19.67
C SER A 15 4.91 1.65 -19.03
N LEU A 16 5.11 0.78 -18.02
CA LEU A 16 4.01 0.11 -17.32
C LEU A 16 3.13 1.13 -16.59
N ALA A 17 3.74 2.14 -15.94
CA ALA A 17 2.99 3.19 -15.26
C ALA A 17 2.15 4.03 -16.23
N GLN A 18 2.73 4.44 -17.37
CA GLN A 18 2.05 5.18 -18.43
C GLN A 18 0.96 4.33 -19.09
N TYR A 19 1.20 3.04 -19.27
CA TYR A 19 0.21 2.11 -19.82
C TYR A 19 -0.97 1.92 -18.87
N ALA A 20 -0.72 1.75 -17.56
CA ALA A 20 -1.79 1.69 -16.56
C ALA A 20 -2.63 2.98 -16.55
N GLU A 21 -1.99 4.16 -16.65
CA GLU A 21 -2.69 5.44 -16.77
C GLU A 21 -3.53 5.52 -18.06
N ALA A 22 -3.01 5.04 -19.19
CA ALA A 22 -3.72 5.02 -20.48
C ALA A 22 -4.92 4.09 -20.46
N LEU A 23 -4.82 2.95 -19.77
CA LEU A 23 -5.93 2.01 -19.55
C LEU A 23 -7.00 2.56 -18.58
N GLY A 24 -6.77 3.71 -17.92
CA GLY A 24 -7.72 4.32 -17.01
C GLY A 24 -7.78 3.66 -15.63
N TYR A 25 -6.67 3.14 -15.12
CA TYR A 25 -6.57 2.78 -13.71
C TYR A 25 -6.64 4.04 -12.83
N ASP A 26 -7.30 3.94 -11.67
CA ASP A 26 -7.45 5.05 -10.74
C ASP A 26 -6.16 5.35 -10.00
N SER A 27 -5.39 4.31 -9.67
CA SER A 27 -4.16 4.43 -8.91
C SER A 27 -3.15 3.33 -9.26
N LEU A 28 -1.89 3.65 -9.01
CA LEU A 28 -0.83 2.65 -8.97
C LEU A 28 0.00 2.82 -7.69
N SER A 29 0.55 1.72 -7.21
CA SER A 29 1.35 1.73 -6.00
C SER A 29 2.58 0.85 -6.11
N VAL A 30 3.60 1.23 -5.34
CA VAL A 30 4.82 0.45 -5.19
C VAL A 30 4.87 -0.16 -3.79
N ASN A 31 5.44 -1.36 -3.70
CA ASN A 31 5.70 -2.02 -2.42
C ASN A 31 7.17 -1.81 -2.02
N ASP A 32 7.49 -1.97 -0.75
CA ASP A 32 8.78 -1.64 -0.18
C ASP A 32 9.48 -2.82 0.50
N HIS A 33 10.66 -3.15 0.03
CA HIS A 33 11.64 -4.00 0.69
C HIS A 33 13.04 -3.42 0.51
N LEU A 34 13.85 -3.46 1.57
CA LEU A 34 15.26 -3.07 1.50
C LEU A 34 16.13 -4.25 1.06
N VAL A 35 15.82 -5.42 1.62
CA VAL A 35 16.45 -6.70 1.25
C VAL A 35 15.37 -7.75 1.06
N PHE A 36 15.39 -8.40 -0.08
CA PHE A 36 14.45 -9.46 -0.41
C PHE A 36 15.14 -10.51 -1.28
N HIS A 37 14.60 -11.72 -1.35
CA HIS A 37 15.23 -12.82 -2.11
C HIS A 37 15.04 -12.70 -3.63
N THR A 38 14.22 -11.76 -4.09
CA THR A 38 14.10 -11.37 -5.50
C THR A 38 14.51 -9.92 -5.69
N SER A 39 14.84 -9.51 -6.92
CA SER A 39 15.20 -8.14 -7.24
C SER A 39 14.06 -7.16 -6.92
N TRP A 40 14.37 -6.15 -6.13
CA TRP A 40 13.41 -5.14 -5.68
C TRP A 40 14.00 -3.75 -5.80
N LEU A 41 13.32 -2.86 -6.51
CA LEU A 41 13.72 -1.46 -6.60
C LEU A 41 13.32 -0.71 -5.33
N ASP A 42 14.09 0.31 -4.97
CA ASP A 42 13.73 1.22 -3.89
C ASP A 42 12.40 1.89 -4.15
N ALA A 43 11.48 1.78 -3.19
CA ALA A 43 10.09 2.22 -3.35
C ALA A 43 9.97 3.72 -3.63
N LEU A 44 10.67 4.57 -2.86
CA LEU A 44 10.54 6.02 -2.97
C LEU A 44 11.18 6.55 -4.24
N SER A 45 12.32 6.00 -4.65
CA SER A 45 12.98 6.33 -5.93
C SER A 45 12.11 5.93 -7.12
N THR A 46 11.53 4.72 -7.08
CA THR A 46 10.60 4.22 -8.11
C THR A 46 9.35 5.09 -8.20
N LEU A 47 8.76 5.42 -7.05
CA LEU A 47 7.55 6.24 -6.98
C LEU A 47 7.79 7.66 -7.52
N SER A 48 8.98 8.24 -7.26
CA SER A 48 9.36 9.54 -7.81
C SER A 48 9.43 9.53 -9.34
N ALA A 49 10.01 8.48 -9.92
CA ALA A 49 10.09 8.33 -11.38
C ALA A 49 8.70 8.17 -12.01
N VAL A 50 7.85 7.37 -11.38
CA VAL A 50 6.46 7.16 -11.81
C VAL A 50 5.65 8.45 -11.69
N ALA A 51 5.76 9.18 -10.58
CA ALA A 51 5.07 10.45 -10.36
C ALA A 51 5.42 11.50 -11.43
N ALA A 52 6.69 11.56 -11.82
CA ALA A 52 7.17 12.48 -12.85
C ALA A 52 6.80 12.06 -14.29
N SER A 53 6.50 10.77 -14.52
CA SER A 53 6.18 10.22 -15.84
C SER A 53 4.69 10.04 -16.14
N THR A 54 3.83 10.34 -15.17
CA THR A 54 2.36 10.25 -15.25
C THR A 54 1.70 11.59 -14.91
N THR A 55 0.43 11.78 -15.28
CA THR A 55 -0.23 13.09 -15.14
C THR A 55 -1.56 13.06 -14.39
N ARG A 56 -2.28 11.93 -14.37
CA ARG A 56 -3.64 11.81 -13.81
C ARG A 56 -3.77 10.73 -12.73
N ILE A 57 -3.13 9.58 -12.95
CA ILE A 57 -3.24 8.43 -12.06
C ILE A 57 -2.71 8.77 -10.66
N LEU A 58 -3.43 8.36 -9.62
CA LEU A 58 -2.94 8.48 -8.26
C LEU A 58 -1.72 7.57 -8.08
N VAL A 59 -0.72 8.06 -7.36
CA VAL A 59 0.53 7.33 -7.13
C VAL A 59 0.77 7.13 -5.64
N GLY A 60 1.22 5.95 -5.22
CA GLY A 60 1.40 5.73 -3.81
C GLY A 60 2.23 4.50 -3.44
N THR A 61 2.24 4.21 -2.16
CA THR A 61 2.91 3.02 -1.60
C THR A 61 1.90 2.03 -1.03
N SER A 62 2.19 0.71 -1.12
CA SER A 62 1.34 -0.35 -0.57
C SER A 62 2.16 -1.58 -0.10
N ILE A 63 2.95 -1.43 0.95
CA ILE A 63 3.14 -0.33 1.90
C ILE A 63 4.61 0.11 1.95
N LEU A 64 4.86 1.33 2.42
CA LEU A 64 6.20 1.81 2.79
C LEU A 64 6.51 1.42 4.25
N ASN A 65 7.67 0.83 4.51
CA ASN A 65 8.12 0.52 5.86
C ASN A 65 8.80 1.73 6.52
N ILE A 66 8.00 2.56 7.19
CA ILE A 66 8.47 3.80 7.82
C ILE A 66 9.31 3.58 9.09
N VAL A 67 9.40 2.36 9.60
CA VAL A 67 10.23 2.02 10.77
C VAL A 67 11.69 1.89 10.36
N VAL A 68 11.97 1.03 9.36
CA VAL A 68 13.35 0.78 8.90
C VAL A 68 13.95 1.96 8.14
N ARG A 69 13.11 2.82 7.52
CA ARG A 69 13.55 3.99 6.74
C ARG A 69 13.65 5.29 7.55
N ASN A 70 13.23 5.33 8.78
CA ASN A 70 13.08 6.52 9.62
C ASN A 70 11.93 7.46 9.17
N PRO A 71 10.99 7.80 10.06
CA PRO A 71 9.80 8.59 9.71
C PRO A 71 10.10 10.01 9.19
N VAL A 72 11.18 10.65 9.64
CA VAL A 72 11.56 12.00 9.15
C VAL A 72 12.01 11.94 7.70
N ILE A 73 12.84 10.93 7.35
CA ILE A 73 13.32 10.73 5.98
C ILE A 73 12.13 10.40 5.07
N CYS A 74 11.24 9.52 5.52
CA CYS A 74 10.01 9.18 4.78
C CYS A 74 9.13 10.41 4.56
N SER A 75 8.90 11.23 5.59
CA SER A 75 8.09 12.44 5.47
C SER A 75 8.68 13.41 4.45
N LYS A 76 10.01 13.59 4.45
CA LYS A 76 10.69 14.46 3.48
C LYS A 76 10.53 13.98 2.04
N ALA A 77 10.71 12.68 1.81
CA ALA A 77 10.55 12.08 0.48
C ALA A 77 9.09 12.12 0.00
N LEU A 78 8.14 11.77 0.86
CA LEU A 78 6.71 11.80 0.54
C LEU A 78 6.23 13.23 0.23
N ALA A 79 6.67 14.24 0.97
CA ALA A 79 6.35 15.63 0.65
C ALA A 79 6.91 16.04 -0.73
N ALA A 80 8.12 15.61 -1.08
CA ALA A 80 8.69 15.86 -2.40
C ALA A 80 7.91 15.15 -3.53
N ILE A 81 7.52 13.88 -3.31
CA ILE A 81 6.72 13.11 -4.28
C ILE A 81 5.33 13.74 -4.47
N ASP A 82 4.72 14.24 -3.39
CA ASP A 82 3.43 14.94 -3.49
C ASP A 82 3.53 16.20 -4.37
N ILE A 83 4.59 16.98 -4.21
CA ILE A 83 4.86 18.14 -5.05
C ILE A 83 5.12 17.72 -6.50
N ILE A 84 5.98 16.72 -6.75
CA ILE A 84 6.32 16.22 -8.09
C ILE A 84 5.07 15.68 -8.80
N SER A 85 4.21 14.99 -8.08
CA SER A 85 2.95 14.45 -8.62
C SER A 85 1.83 15.47 -8.72
N SER A 86 2.03 16.72 -8.27
CA SER A 86 0.99 17.76 -8.22
C SER A 86 -0.22 17.33 -7.39
N GLY A 87 0.01 16.75 -6.20
CA GLY A 87 -1.03 16.38 -5.26
C GLY A 87 -1.74 15.06 -5.58
N ARG A 88 -1.09 14.13 -6.28
CA ARG A 88 -1.64 12.79 -6.60
C ARG A 88 -1.13 11.68 -5.67
N LEU A 89 -0.34 12.02 -4.65
CA LEU A 89 0.22 11.05 -3.71
C LEU A 89 -0.83 10.50 -2.75
N PHE A 90 -0.79 9.21 -2.49
CA PHE A 90 -1.30 8.59 -1.26
C PHE A 90 -0.17 7.76 -0.60
N ALA A 91 -0.13 7.74 0.73
CA ALA A 91 0.90 7.04 1.47
C ALA A 91 0.31 5.82 2.20
N GLY A 92 0.46 4.63 1.62
CA GLY A 92 0.22 3.39 2.34
C GLY A 92 1.46 3.04 3.15
N VAL A 93 1.34 2.98 4.48
CA VAL A 93 2.47 2.78 5.40
C VAL A 93 2.22 1.61 6.34
N GLY A 94 3.28 1.03 6.86
CA GLY A 94 3.17 -0.08 7.80
C GLY A 94 4.51 -0.44 8.44
N PRO A 95 4.50 -1.37 9.41
CA PRO A 95 5.73 -1.85 10.02
C PRO A 95 6.48 -2.88 9.16
N GLY A 96 5.89 -3.32 8.06
CA GLY A 96 6.44 -4.44 7.29
C GLY A 96 6.37 -5.80 8.02
N SER A 97 6.64 -6.87 7.28
CA SER A 97 6.61 -8.25 7.79
C SER A 97 7.89 -9.04 7.52
N ASN A 98 8.82 -8.49 6.74
CA ASN A 98 10.09 -9.13 6.44
C ASN A 98 11.13 -8.81 7.52
N ARG A 99 11.59 -9.84 8.24
CA ARG A 99 12.64 -9.71 9.27
C ARG A 99 13.97 -9.22 8.66
N GLY A 100 14.31 -9.66 7.45
CA GLY A 100 15.54 -9.25 6.78
C GLY A 100 15.70 -7.74 6.61
N ASP A 101 14.60 -7.02 6.35
CA ASP A 101 14.63 -5.55 6.27
C ASP A 101 15.05 -4.91 7.60
N TYR A 102 14.63 -5.50 8.72
CA TYR A 102 14.96 -5.05 10.08
C TYR A 102 16.40 -5.38 10.47
N ASP A 103 16.83 -6.61 10.18
CA ASP A 103 18.19 -7.08 10.47
C ASP A 103 19.22 -6.24 9.70
N ALA A 104 18.92 -5.90 8.44
CA ALA A 104 19.77 -5.03 7.61
C ALA A 104 19.91 -3.61 8.17
N CYS A 105 18.92 -3.13 8.93
CA CYS A 105 18.93 -1.81 9.57
C CYS A 105 19.33 -1.84 11.04
N GLY A 106 19.67 -2.99 11.61
CA GLY A 106 20.04 -3.12 13.03
C GLY A 106 18.89 -2.83 14.00
N ILE A 107 17.64 -3.07 13.58
CA ILE A 107 16.44 -2.81 14.37
C ILE A 107 15.81 -4.14 14.80
N ASP A 108 15.47 -4.29 16.07
CA ASP A 108 14.78 -5.49 16.55
C ASP A 108 13.38 -5.60 15.94
N PHE A 109 13.15 -6.69 15.20
CA PHE A 109 11.89 -6.99 14.56
C PHE A 109 10.71 -7.10 15.55
N SER A 110 10.96 -7.52 16.79
CA SER A 110 9.94 -7.61 17.83
C SER A 110 9.37 -6.24 18.23
N GLU A 111 10.15 -5.17 18.07
CA GLU A 111 9.76 -3.79 18.37
C GLU A 111 9.02 -3.08 17.22
N ARG A 112 8.80 -3.74 16.06
CA ARG A 112 8.23 -3.10 14.87
C ARG A 112 6.91 -2.36 15.11
N TRP A 113 6.00 -2.94 15.87
CA TRP A 113 4.70 -2.34 16.11
C TRP A 113 4.73 -1.13 17.05
N PRO A 114 5.41 -1.17 18.21
CA PRO A 114 5.54 0.03 19.04
C PRO A 114 6.34 1.14 18.34
N ARG A 115 7.42 0.81 17.62
CA ARG A 115 8.15 1.79 16.78
C ARG A 115 7.27 2.39 15.70
N PHE A 116 6.44 1.58 15.04
CA PHE A 116 5.51 2.05 14.04
C PHE A 116 4.48 3.03 14.59
N SER A 117 4.02 2.85 15.82
CA SER A 117 3.06 3.78 16.45
C SER A 117 3.64 5.20 16.59
N GLU A 118 4.87 5.32 17.08
CA GLU A 118 5.57 6.61 17.16
C GLU A 118 5.91 7.16 15.77
N ALA A 119 6.39 6.30 14.86
CA ALA A 119 6.72 6.69 13.50
C ALA A 119 5.51 7.23 12.72
N LEU A 120 4.33 6.64 12.89
CA LEU A 120 3.10 7.10 12.26
C LEU A 120 2.67 8.48 12.78
N GLU A 121 2.73 8.71 14.08
CA GLU A 121 2.44 10.02 14.68
C GLU A 121 3.40 11.10 14.15
N ILE A 122 4.69 10.79 14.10
CA ILE A 122 5.71 11.69 13.54
C ILE A 122 5.43 12.00 12.07
N LEU A 123 5.13 10.97 11.27
CA LEU A 123 4.85 11.10 9.84
C LEU A 123 3.65 12.01 9.58
N VAL A 124 2.53 11.75 10.24
CA VAL A 124 1.30 12.56 10.10
C VAL A 124 1.59 14.02 10.46
N THR A 125 2.20 14.25 11.63
CA THR A 125 2.51 15.61 12.09
C THR A 125 3.45 16.36 11.12
N LEU A 126 4.50 15.71 10.65
CA LEU A 126 5.46 16.34 9.73
C LEU A 126 4.87 16.63 8.36
N LEU A 127 3.96 15.79 7.86
CA LEU A 127 3.28 16.00 6.58
C LEU A 127 2.15 17.01 6.64
N THR A 128 1.59 17.28 7.83
CA THR A 128 0.48 18.22 7.99
C THR A 128 0.88 19.62 7.49
N ASN A 129 0.01 20.19 6.66
CA ASN A 129 0.14 21.51 6.03
C ASN A 129 -1.13 22.32 6.25
N ASP A 130 -1.28 22.86 7.46
CA ASP A 130 -2.45 23.65 7.86
C ASP A 130 -2.39 25.08 7.32
N ASN A 131 -3.58 25.68 7.14
CA ASN A 131 -3.71 27.05 6.64
C ASN A 131 -3.40 28.13 7.71
N ASP A 132 -3.31 27.75 8.98
CA ASP A 132 -3.20 28.66 10.12
C ASP A 132 -1.77 28.97 10.56
N ASN A 133 -0.77 28.64 9.75
CA ASN A 133 0.66 28.73 10.08
C ASN A 133 1.13 27.87 11.26
N SER A 134 0.31 26.97 11.82
CA SER A 134 0.75 26.04 12.87
C SER A 134 1.81 25.07 12.33
N SER A 135 1.71 24.71 11.05
CA SER A 135 2.68 23.92 10.30
C SER A 135 4.06 24.60 10.13
N SER A 136 4.17 25.90 10.43
CA SER A 136 5.42 26.66 10.43
C SER A 136 6.16 26.58 11.75
N LYS A 137 5.58 25.96 12.78
CA LYS A 137 6.24 25.81 14.10
C LYS A 137 7.10 24.56 14.11
N PRO A 138 8.31 24.66 14.74
CA PRO A 138 9.15 23.50 14.94
C PRO A 138 8.46 22.41 15.76
N PHE A 139 8.53 21.18 15.29
CA PHE A 139 7.97 20.00 15.94
C PHE A 139 9.01 19.36 16.88
N ASN A 140 8.56 19.01 18.07
CA ASN A 140 9.33 18.27 19.07
C ASN A 140 8.59 16.97 19.38
N PHE A 141 9.33 15.87 19.48
CA PHE A 141 8.81 14.57 19.85
C PHE A 141 9.75 13.90 20.85
N ASN A 142 9.21 13.34 21.90
CA ASN A 142 9.99 12.64 22.92
C ASN A 142 9.31 11.29 23.24
N GLY A 143 9.55 10.31 22.36
CA GLY A 143 9.07 8.95 22.51
C GLY A 143 10.11 8.00 23.09
N LYS A 144 9.76 6.73 23.17
CA LYS A 144 10.69 5.67 23.57
C LYS A 144 11.72 5.37 22.48
N TYR A 145 11.32 5.47 21.20
CA TYR A 145 12.13 5.04 20.06
C TYR A 145 12.64 6.20 19.22
N TYR A 146 11.96 7.34 19.25
CA TYR A 146 12.35 8.53 18.50
C TYR A 146 12.37 9.74 19.40
N THR A 147 13.41 10.56 19.24
CA THR A 147 13.53 11.88 19.88
C THR A 147 13.85 12.91 18.82
N LEU A 148 12.97 13.88 18.65
CA LEU A 148 13.09 14.97 17.67
C LEU A 148 13.09 16.31 18.39
N LYS A 149 13.98 17.22 17.99
CA LYS A 149 14.09 18.55 18.57
C LYS A 149 14.10 19.60 17.47
N ASN A 150 13.16 20.53 17.53
CA ASN A 150 13.05 21.68 16.62
C ASN A 150 13.05 21.29 15.13
N ILE A 151 12.30 20.24 14.77
CA ILE A 151 12.20 19.77 13.39
C ILE A 151 11.17 20.59 12.63
N LEU A 152 11.59 21.23 11.55
CA LEU A 152 10.73 21.90 10.59
C LEU A 152 10.88 21.22 9.23
N LEU A 153 9.80 20.56 8.77
CA LEU A 153 9.77 19.95 7.44
C LEU A 153 9.38 21.01 6.39
N THR A 154 10.30 21.30 5.47
CA THR A 154 10.07 22.19 4.32
C THR A 154 10.72 21.61 3.06
N PRO A 155 10.11 21.70 1.84
CA PRO A 155 8.73 22.16 1.64
C PRO A 155 7.70 21.21 2.24
N LYS A 156 6.50 21.73 2.50
CA LYS A 156 5.33 20.92 2.85
C LYS A 156 4.71 20.30 1.60
N PRO A 157 3.94 19.21 1.72
CA PRO A 157 3.14 18.69 0.62
C PRO A 157 2.13 19.73 0.11
N VAL A 158 1.65 19.57 -1.12
CA VAL A 158 0.61 20.45 -1.69
C VAL A 158 -0.78 20.07 -1.23
N GLN A 159 -1.02 18.80 -0.93
CA GLN A 159 -2.29 18.32 -0.39
C GLN A 159 -2.50 18.79 1.06
N LYS A 160 -3.75 19.06 1.41
CA LYS A 160 -4.17 19.55 2.74
C LYS A 160 -5.28 18.68 3.31
N PRO A 161 -5.23 18.36 4.61
CA PRO A 161 -4.17 18.75 5.57
C PRO A 161 -2.85 18.03 5.32
N HIS A 162 -2.85 16.91 4.63
CA HIS A 162 -1.71 16.11 4.18
C HIS A 162 -2.15 15.11 3.09
N PRO A 163 -1.23 14.49 2.32
CA PRO A 163 -1.58 13.38 1.44
C PRO A 163 -2.32 12.29 2.23
N PRO A 164 -3.33 11.60 1.65
CA PRO A 164 -4.03 10.52 2.34
C PRO A 164 -3.05 9.46 2.85
N ILE A 165 -3.15 9.14 4.15
CA ILE A 165 -2.28 8.14 4.80
C ILE A 165 -3.12 6.92 5.14
N TYR A 166 -2.77 5.78 4.53
CA TYR A 166 -3.40 4.49 4.76
C TYR A 166 -2.46 3.57 5.54
N VAL A 167 -3.01 2.73 6.41
CA VAL A 167 -2.17 1.78 7.18
C VAL A 167 -2.40 0.35 6.73
N GLY A 168 -1.31 -0.32 6.36
CA GLY A 168 -1.28 -1.74 6.04
C GLY A 168 -1.38 -2.62 7.30
N SER A 169 -2.36 -3.52 7.34
CA SER A 169 -2.56 -4.42 8.47
C SER A 169 -3.29 -5.70 8.06
N TRP A 170 -2.97 -6.79 8.74
CA TRP A 170 -3.66 -8.08 8.61
C TRP A 170 -4.96 -8.16 9.43
N GLY A 171 -5.41 -7.05 10.02
CA GLY A 171 -6.70 -6.96 10.70
C GLY A 171 -6.72 -7.36 12.18
N SER A 172 -5.58 -7.40 12.88
CA SER A 172 -5.62 -7.56 14.35
C SER A 172 -6.24 -6.33 15.01
N ASP A 173 -7.01 -6.52 16.07
CA ASP A 173 -7.73 -5.44 16.75
C ASP A 173 -6.80 -4.31 17.22
N LEU A 174 -5.61 -4.66 17.74
CA LEU A 174 -4.62 -3.68 18.16
C LEU A 174 -4.08 -2.85 16.99
N ALA A 175 -3.87 -3.46 15.83
CA ALA A 175 -3.45 -2.74 14.64
C ALA A 175 -4.57 -1.83 14.12
N LEU A 176 -5.81 -2.32 14.10
CA LEU A 176 -6.97 -1.54 13.70
C LEU A 176 -7.22 -0.34 14.61
N LYS A 177 -7.08 -0.49 15.93
CA LYS A 177 -7.17 0.62 16.88
C LYS A 177 -6.11 1.71 16.67
N ARG A 178 -4.88 1.32 16.25
CA ARG A 178 -3.83 2.29 15.92
C ARG A 178 -4.18 3.09 14.67
N LEU A 179 -4.57 2.40 13.60
CA LEU A 179 -4.89 3.07 12.34
C LEU A 179 -6.13 3.97 12.44
N ALA A 180 -7.13 3.59 13.26
CA ALA A 180 -8.31 4.40 13.51
C ALA A 180 -7.98 5.80 14.04
N LYS A 181 -6.88 5.94 14.78
CA LYS A 181 -6.49 7.19 15.44
C LYS A 181 -5.80 8.18 14.49
N TYR A 182 -4.95 7.69 13.58
CA TYR A 182 -4.02 8.53 12.83
C TYR A 182 -4.11 8.42 11.30
N SER A 183 -4.94 7.53 10.75
CA SER A 183 -4.96 7.30 9.31
C SER A 183 -6.27 7.67 8.63
N ASN A 184 -6.22 7.81 7.31
CA ASN A 184 -7.38 8.02 6.44
C ASN A 184 -7.99 6.70 5.94
N GLY A 185 -7.43 5.54 6.33
CA GLY A 185 -8.01 4.27 5.93
C GLY A 185 -7.14 3.05 6.18
N TRP A 186 -7.70 1.91 5.80
CA TRP A 186 -7.12 0.59 5.99
C TRP A 186 -6.75 -0.07 4.66
N MET A 187 -5.51 -0.53 4.55
CA MET A 187 -5.05 -1.42 3.49
C MET A 187 -4.94 -2.86 4.02
N ALA A 188 -5.93 -3.70 3.72
CA ALA A 188 -5.93 -5.10 4.13
C ALA A 188 -5.07 -5.95 3.16
N SER A 189 -4.44 -7.01 3.67
CA SER A 189 -3.66 -7.92 2.84
C SER A 189 -4.56 -9.03 2.27
N ALA A 190 -4.61 -9.15 0.95
CA ALA A 190 -5.48 -10.08 0.22
C ALA A 190 -5.32 -11.54 0.65
N TYR A 191 -4.08 -12.00 0.82
CA TYR A 191 -3.80 -13.39 1.20
C TYR A 191 -3.81 -13.66 2.72
N ASN A 192 -4.25 -12.68 3.51
CA ASN A 192 -4.35 -12.81 4.98
C ASN A 192 -5.78 -12.56 5.49
N ILE A 193 -6.73 -12.23 4.61
CA ILE A 193 -8.10 -11.90 5.02
C ILE A 193 -9.13 -12.40 4.01
N THR A 194 -10.14 -13.11 4.50
CA THR A 194 -11.30 -13.50 3.68
C THR A 194 -12.32 -12.36 3.61
N PRO A 195 -13.24 -12.34 2.61
CA PRO A 195 -14.30 -11.33 2.53
C PRO A 195 -15.12 -11.21 3.81
N ALA A 196 -15.52 -12.33 4.42
CA ALA A 196 -16.28 -12.35 5.68
C ALA A 196 -15.49 -11.71 6.83
N LYS A 197 -14.20 -12.04 6.95
CA LYS A 197 -13.31 -11.48 7.98
C LYS A 197 -13.04 -9.99 7.73
N PHE A 198 -12.91 -9.58 6.46
CA PHE A 198 -12.79 -8.16 6.11
C PHE A 198 -14.01 -7.39 6.59
N LYS A 199 -15.22 -7.85 6.28
CA LYS A 199 -16.49 -7.21 6.70
C LYS A 199 -16.58 -7.07 8.23
N GLU A 200 -16.26 -8.14 8.97
CA GLU A 200 -16.22 -8.13 10.44
C GLU A 200 -15.25 -7.03 10.95
N LYS A 201 -14.02 -7.04 10.45
CA LYS A 201 -12.97 -6.12 10.90
C LYS A 201 -13.20 -4.68 10.45
N TRP A 202 -13.79 -4.48 9.28
CA TRP A 202 -14.18 -3.15 8.81
C TRP A 202 -15.28 -2.55 9.71
N ASN A 203 -16.32 -3.32 10.04
CA ASN A 203 -17.36 -2.87 10.96
C ASN A 203 -16.81 -2.57 12.37
N PHE A 204 -15.93 -3.41 12.88
CA PHE A 204 -15.23 -3.14 14.14
C PHE A 204 -14.46 -1.82 14.09
N LEU A 205 -13.74 -1.58 13.00
CA LEU A 205 -12.94 -0.38 12.81
C LEU A 205 -13.80 0.89 12.77
N LEU A 206 -14.90 0.87 12.02
CA LEU A 206 -15.85 2.00 11.95
C LEU A 206 -16.47 2.28 13.32
N ALA A 207 -16.93 1.25 14.04
CA ALA A 207 -17.47 1.40 15.38
C ALA A 207 -16.44 2.00 16.36
N TYR A 208 -15.18 1.56 16.27
CA TYR A 208 -14.12 2.12 17.11
C TYR A 208 -13.80 3.57 16.76
N ARG A 209 -13.76 3.96 15.46
CA ARG A 209 -13.59 5.36 15.04
C ARG A 209 -14.70 6.26 15.61
N LYS A 210 -15.95 5.81 15.51
CA LYS A 210 -17.10 6.51 16.09
C LYS A 210 -16.94 6.73 17.60
N SER A 211 -16.41 5.75 18.33
CA SER A 211 -16.13 5.89 19.76
C SER A 211 -15.02 6.91 20.08
N LEU A 212 -14.20 7.27 19.09
CA LEU A 212 -13.18 8.33 19.18
C LEU A 212 -13.71 9.72 18.77
N GLY A 213 -15.00 9.84 18.42
CA GLY A 213 -15.59 11.08 17.91
C GLY A 213 -15.20 11.41 16.48
N LYS A 214 -14.75 10.41 15.68
CA LYS A 214 -14.36 10.58 14.28
C LYS A 214 -15.51 10.10 13.39
N GLU A 215 -16.37 11.02 12.98
CA GLU A 215 -17.48 10.72 12.08
C GLU A 215 -16.99 10.71 10.61
N GLU A 216 -17.54 9.81 9.79
CA GLU A 216 -17.11 9.64 8.39
C GLU A 216 -17.44 10.87 7.53
N GLU A 217 -18.45 11.64 7.90
CA GLU A 217 -18.85 12.86 7.20
C GLU A 217 -17.83 14.00 7.36
N GLU A 218 -17.16 14.07 8.51
CA GLU A 218 -16.15 15.09 8.81
C GLU A 218 -14.73 14.66 8.43
N GLU A 219 -14.41 13.37 8.62
CA GLU A 219 -13.13 12.77 8.31
C GLU A 219 -13.34 11.55 7.40
N PRO A 220 -13.35 11.71 6.06
CA PRO A 220 -13.51 10.59 5.13
C PRO A 220 -12.53 9.45 5.43
N PHE A 221 -13.08 8.24 5.52
CA PHE A 221 -12.32 7.06 5.86
C PHE A 221 -12.53 5.97 4.82
N ASP A 222 -11.44 5.46 4.25
CA ASP A 222 -11.46 4.58 3.10
C ASP A 222 -10.85 3.21 3.39
N ASN A 223 -11.03 2.27 2.49
CA ASN A 223 -10.41 0.96 2.59
C ASN A 223 -9.93 0.45 1.23
N SER A 224 -8.97 -0.44 1.29
CA SER A 224 -8.54 -1.19 0.13
C SER A 224 -8.02 -2.58 0.52
N VAL A 225 -7.96 -3.45 -0.48
CA VAL A 225 -7.24 -4.72 -0.40
C VAL A 225 -6.00 -4.62 -1.27
N MET A 226 -4.83 -4.75 -0.64
CA MET A 226 -3.51 -4.74 -1.30
C MET A 226 -2.96 -6.15 -1.46
N THR A 227 -1.86 -6.31 -2.20
CA THR A 227 -1.23 -7.62 -2.47
C THR A 227 -2.20 -8.63 -3.11
N MET A 228 -3.11 -8.10 -3.93
CA MET A 228 -4.02 -8.93 -4.71
C MET A 228 -3.26 -9.46 -5.93
N PHE A 229 -2.41 -10.46 -5.68
CA PHE A 229 -1.67 -11.13 -6.73
C PHE A 229 -2.61 -11.85 -7.68
N GLY A 230 -2.22 -11.92 -8.96
CA GLY A 230 -3.03 -12.61 -9.93
C GLY A 230 -2.31 -12.98 -11.20
N TYR A 231 -2.89 -13.98 -11.86
CA TYR A 231 -2.59 -14.39 -13.21
C TYR A 231 -3.87 -14.94 -13.84
N ILE A 232 -4.43 -14.18 -14.76
CA ILE A 232 -5.72 -14.45 -15.39
C ILE A 232 -5.46 -15.17 -16.71
N ASP A 233 -5.89 -16.42 -16.79
CA ASP A 233 -5.76 -17.25 -17.98
C ASP A 233 -6.76 -18.43 -17.89
N ASP A 234 -7.30 -18.87 -19.02
CA ASP A 234 -8.22 -20.02 -19.10
C ASP A 234 -7.47 -21.36 -19.02
N ASP A 235 -6.16 -21.36 -19.30
CA ASP A 235 -5.30 -22.54 -19.14
C ASP A 235 -4.99 -22.76 -17.65
N LYS A 236 -5.73 -23.70 -17.05
CA LYS A 236 -5.61 -24.06 -15.63
C LYS A 236 -4.21 -24.58 -15.25
N ASP A 237 -3.55 -25.31 -16.16
CA ASP A 237 -2.23 -25.86 -15.88
C ASP A 237 -1.18 -24.73 -15.85
N LYS A 238 -1.27 -23.78 -16.77
CA LYS A 238 -0.46 -22.57 -16.78
C LYS A 238 -0.65 -21.74 -15.52
N VAL A 239 -1.89 -21.48 -15.13
CA VAL A 239 -2.22 -20.76 -13.89
C VAL A 239 -1.62 -21.45 -12.67
N ARG A 240 -1.88 -22.76 -12.53
CA ARG A 240 -1.38 -23.56 -11.41
C ARG A 240 0.16 -23.57 -11.34
N LYS A 241 0.83 -23.61 -12.49
CA LYS A 241 2.28 -23.52 -12.57
C LYS A 241 2.79 -22.17 -12.03
N VAL A 242 2.16 -21.05 -12.40
CA VAL A 242 2.52 -19.71 -11.92
C VAL A 242 2.36 -19.63 -10.39
N VAL A 243 1.27 -20.13 -9.84
CA VAL A 243 1.08 -20.10 -8.39
C VAL A 243 2.09 -20.99 -7.68
N LYS A 244 2.25 -22.25 -8.12
CA LYS A 244 3.05 -23.27 -7.44
C LYS A 244 4.56 -23.01 -7.53
N GLU A 245 5.04 -22.60 -8.71
CA GLU A 245 6.48 -22.47 -8.96
C GLU A 245 7.01 -21.05 -8.67
N ILE A 246 6.15 -20.03 -8.70
CA ILE A 246 6.57 -18.64 -8.55
C ILE A 246 6.06 -18.03 -7.25
N LEU A 247 4.74 -17.94 -7.05
CA LEU A 247 4.20 -17.17 -5.94
C LEU A 247 4.27 -17.91 -4.59
N SER A 248 3.94 -19.21 -4.58
CA SER A 248 3.93 -20.04 -3.36
C SER A 248 5.29 -20.06 -2.64
N PRO A 249 6.44 -20.26 -3.35
CA PRO A 249 7.75 -20.17 -2.70
C PRO A 249 8.08 -18.78 -2.16
N VAL A 250 7.69 -17.73 -2.88
CA VAL A 250 7.94 -16.34 -2.47
C VAL A 250 7.20 -15.97 -1.20
N LEU A 251 5.94 -16.38 -1.09
CA LEU A 251 5.09 -16.07 0.08
C LEU A 251 5.20 -17.08 1.22
N GLY A 252 5.82 -18.26 0.98
CA GLY A 252 5.87 -19.35 1.94
C GLY A 252 4.47 -19.88 2.31
N ARG A 253 3.55 -19.93 1.32
CA ARG A 253 2.15 -20.32 1.51
C ARG A 253 1.77 -21.46 0.55
N PRO A 254 0.87 -22.38 0.95
CA PRO A 254 0.37 -23.41 0.04
C PRO A 254 -0.28 -22.80 -1.20
N ALA A 255 -0.03 -23.39 -2.37
CA ALA A 255 -0.55 -22.89 -3.64
C ALA A 255 -2.08 -22.89 -3.68
N GLU A 256 -2.71 -23.93 -3.11
CA GLU A 256 -4.16 -24.08 -3.04
C GLU A 256 -4.84 -22.94 -2.26
N ASP A 257 -4.24 -22.50 -1.14
CA ASP A 257 -4.73 -21.37 -0.34
C ASP A 257 -4.65 -20.07 -1.15
N LEU A 258 -3.54 -19.88 -1.87
CA LEU A 258 -3.34 -18.69 -2.70
C LEU A 258 -4.29 -18.65 -3.90
N GLU A 259 -4.51 -19.79 -4.58
CA GLU A 259 -5.47 -19.90 -5.67
C GLU A 259 -6.90 -19.57 -5.21
N GLN A 260 -7.28 -20.00 -4.00
CA GLN A 260 -8.58 -19.73 -3.43
C GLN A 260 -8.80 -18.25 -3.12
N MET A 261 -7.80 -17.59 -2.55
CA MET A 261 -7.92 -16.23 -2.02
C MET A 261 -7.62 -15.14 -3.05
N LEU A 262 -6.79 -15.41 -4.05
CA LEU A 262 -6.22 -14.43 -4.96
C LEU A 262 -6.78 -14.59 -6.39
N LEU A 263 -6.41 -13.69 -7.30
CA LEU A 263 -6.97 -13.61 -8.65
C LEU A 263 -6.23 -14.56 -9.62
N PHE A 264 -6.39 -15.85 -9.40
CA PHE A 264 -5.85 -16.90 -10.26
C PHE A 264 -6.98 -17.68 -10.91
N GLY A 265 -6.89 -17.92 -12.24
CA GLY A 265 -7.85 -18.67 -13.04
C GLY A 265 -8.46 -17.83 -14.16
N SER A 266 -9.62 -18.27 -14.66
CA SER A 266 -10.36 -17.57 -15.70
C SER A 266 -10.81 -16.17 -15.24
N LEU A 267 -11.07 -15.29 -16.20
CA LEU A 267 -11.55 -13.94 -15.92
C LEU A 267 -12.84 -13.97 -15.08
N ASP A 268 -13.82 -14.79 -15.46
CA ASP A 268 -15.10 -14.93 -14.73
C ASP A 268 -14.90 -15.38 -13.28
N GLY A 269 -14.00 -16.33 -13.06
CA GLY A 269 -13.63 -16.77 -11.70
C GLY A 269 -13.03 -15.66 -10.87
N CYS A 270 -12.14 -14.85 -11.46
CA CYS A 270 -11.54 -13.69 -10.81
C CYS A 270 -12.58 -12.60 -10.52
N LEU A 271 -13.46 -12.28 -11.45
CA LEU A 271 -14.55 -11.32 -11.27
C LEU A 271 -15.53 -11.76 -10.16
N SER A 272 -15.84 -13.05 -10.06
CA SER A 272 -16.64 -13.57 -8.94
C SER A 272 -15.99 -13.31 -7.59
N LYS A 273 -14.66 -13.48 -7.46
CA LYS A 273 -13.93 -13.17 -6.22
C LYS A 273 -13.94 -11.67 -5.91
N ILE A 274 -13.84 -10.82 -6.93
CA ILE A 274 -13.93 -9.37 -6.78
C ILE A 274 -15.32 -8.97 -6.28
N ARG A 275 -16.39 -9.49 -6.86
CA ARG A 275 -17.78 -9.23 -6.40
C ARG A 275 -17.95 -9.60 -4.93
N ASN A 276 -17.44 -10.75 -4.49
CA ASN A 276 -17.47 -11.14 -3.07
C ASN A 276 -16.73 -10.14 -2.14
N LEU A 277 -15.63 -9.54 -2.59
CA LEU A 277 -14.93 -8.50 -1.84
C LEU A 277 -15.73 -7.19 -1.82
N MET A 278 -16.36 -6.80 -2.94
CA MET A 278 -17.23 -5.63 -3.00
C MET A 278 -18.45 -5.80 -2.08
N ASP A 279 -19.09 -6.96 -2.04
CA ASP A 279 -20.20 -7.30 -1.14
C ASP A 279 -19.78 -7.28 0.35
N ALA A 280 -18.50 -7.49 0.60
CA ALA A 280 -17.92 -7.35 1.93
C ALA A 280 -17.60 -5.88 2.30
N GLY A 281 -17.75 -4.94 1.35
CA GLY A 281 -17.53 -3.51 1.55
C GLY A 281 -16.12 -3.04 1.16
N VAL A 282 -15.37 -3.81 0.37
CA VAL A 282 -14.08 -3.36 -0.19
C VAL A 282 -14.34 -2.30 -1.25
N LYS A 283 -13.69 -1.14 -1.13
CA LYS A 283 -13.87 0.00 -2.03
C LYS A 283 -12.81 0.05 -3.14
N ARG A 284 -11.60 -0.51 -2.90
CA ARG A 284 -10.49 -0.50 -3.85
C ARG A 284 -9.67 -1.79 -3.79
N ILE A 285 -9.21 -2.26 -4.93
CA ILE A 285 -8.33 -3.43 -5.04
C ILE A 285 -7.03 -3.02 -5.74
N HIS A 286 -5.90 -3.33 -5.12
CA HIS A 286 -4.58 -3.17 -5.73
C HIS A 286 -4.19 -4.50 -6.39
N PHE A 287 -4.49 -4.61 -7.67
CA PHE A 287 -4.14 -5.79 -8.46
C PHE A 287 -2.64 -5.83 -8.74
N TRP A 288 -2.03 -6.99 -8.52
CA TRP A 288 -0.61 -7.21 -8.70
C TRP A 288 -0.35 -8.43 -9.60
N PRO A 289 -0.14 -8.23 -10.90
CA PRO A 289 0.22 -9.33 -11.79
C PRO A 289 1.50 -10.01 -11.35
N VAL A 290 1.54 -11.35 -11.41
CA VAL A 290 2.74 -12.13 -11.07
C VAL A 290 3.70 -12.21 -12.26
N LEU A 291 3.17 -12.35 -13.47
CA LEU A 291 3.89 -12.38 -14.75
C LEU A 291 3.11 -11.58 -15.82
N ASP A 292 3.71 -11.42 -17.00
CA ASP A 292 3.07 -10.84 -18.19
C ASP A 292 2.33 -9.51 -17.89
N TYR A 293 2.99 -8.62 -17.14
CA TYR A 293 2.40 -7.44 -16.49
C TYR A 293 1.47 -6.62 -17.39
N GLU A 294 1.93 -6.22 -18.58
CA GLU A 294 1.14 -5.40 -19.51
C GLU A 294 -0.13 -6.12 -19.99
N HIS A 295 0.01 -7.40 -20.34
CA HIS A 295 -1.12 -8.23 -20.75
C HIS A 295 -2.12 -8.38 -19.60
N GLN A 296 -1.65 -8.70 -18.41
CA GLN A 296 -2.49 -8.96 -17.25
C GLN A 296 -3.25 -7.72 -16.77
N ILE A 297 -2.63 -6.53 -16.74
CA ILE A 297 -3.36 -5.31 -16.39
C ILE A 297 -4.38 -4.93 -17.48
N CYS A 298 -4.11 -5.23 -18.75
CA CYS A 298 -5.07 -5.02 -19.83
C CYS A 298 -6.29 -5.94 -19.69
N VAL A 299 -6.08 -7.24 -19.52
CA VAL A 299 -7.15 -8.24 -19.31
C VAL A 299 -8.01 -7.89 -18.09
N PHE A 300 -7.36 -7.59 -16.96
CA PHE A 300 -8.05 -7.21 -15.73
C PHE A 300 -8.91 -5.96 -15.90
N LYS A 301 -8.37 -4.89 -16.48
CA LYS A 301 -9.12 -3.63 -16.66
C LYS A 301 -10.30 -3.78 -17.60
N ASN A 302 -10.10 -4.46 -18.73
CA ASN A 302 -11.17 -4.67 -19.70
C ASN A 302 -12.29 -5.56 -19.12
N GLY A 303 -11.95 -6.60 -18.36
CA GLY A 303 -12.93 -7.45 -17.69
C GLY A 303 -13.76 -6.68 -16.66
N ILE A 304 -13.13 -5.88 -15.81
CA ILE A 304 -13.86 -5.07 -14.82
C ILE A 304 -14.76 -4.04 -15.53
N SER A 305 -14.27 -3.36 -16.56
CA SER A 305 -15.05 -2.32 -17.28
C SER A 305 -16.26 -2.86 -18.02
N ALA A 306 -16.26 -4.17 -18.34
CA ALA A 306 -17.38 -4.82 -19.02
C ALA A 306 -18.46 -5.34 -18.05
N ASP A 307 -18.09 -5.74 -16.82
CA ASP A 307 -18.92 -6.52 -15.93
C ASP A 307 -19.18 -5.90 -14.54
N LEU A 308 -18.50 -4.82 -14.17
CA LEU A 308 -18.60 -4.11 -12.89
C LEU A 308 -18.75 -2.60 -13.09
#